data_f4e1b06fcbe332f81445eb6901798001
#
_entry.id   f4e1b06fcbe332f81445eb6901798001
#
_cell.length_a   1.000
_cell.length_b   1.000
_cell.length_c   1.000
_cell.angle_alpha   90.00
_cell.angle_beta   90.00
_cell.angle_gamma   90.00
#
_symmetry.space_group_name_H-M   'P 1'
#
loop_
_entity.id
_entity.type
_entity.pdbx_description
1 polymer ?
#
loop_
_entity_poly.entity_id
_entity_poly.type
_entity_poly.pdbx_seq_one_letter_code
_entity_poly.pdbx_strand_id
1 'polypeptide(L)' 'MTTAAPRRDVPATLEEVVERTQEAWTDYREQLRGLQGRDYDDAEHEAWKHLQLELRGLEERRAQLEASLAVPRV' A
#
# COMPACT_ATOMS: atom_id res chain seq x y z
N MET A 1 12.95 14.33 -20.77
CA MET A 1 13.00 14.18 -20.35
C MET A 1 12.41 13.60 -19.69
N THR A 2 12.30 13.29 -19.41
CA THR A 2 11.85 12.71 -18.86
C THR A 2 11.40 12.78 -17.96
N THR A 3 10.98 12.89 -17.74
CA THR A 3 10.62 13.06 -16.88
C THR A 3 10.22 12.18 -16.24
N ALA A 4 10.61 12.05 -15.59
CA ALA A 4 10.43 11.11 -14.80
C ALA A 4 9.11 11.10 -14.33
N ALA A 5 8.49 10.08 -14.42
CA ALA A 5 7.21 10.02 -13.90
C ALA A 5 7.30 10.08 -12.44
N PRO A 6 6.40 10.67 -11.84
CA PRO A 6 6.40 10.77 -10.42
C PRO A 6 6.28 9.40 -9.87
N ARG A 7 6.90 9.22 -8.77
CA ARG A 7 6.87 8.07 -8.15
C ARG A 7 5.58 7.85 -7.58
N ARG A 8 4.69 7.21 -8.13
CA ARG A 8 3.43 6.98 -7.61
C ARG A 8 3.45 5.99 -6.52
N ASP A 9 4.46 5.18 -6.43
CA ASP A 9 4.55 4.19 -5.40
C ASP A 9 5.04 4.74 -4.07
N VAL A 10 5.37 6.01 -4.01
CA VAL A 10 5.81 6.62 -2.77
C VAL A 10 4.89 7.78 -2.44
N PRO A 11 3.92 7.58 -1.58
CA PRO A 11 3.01 8.65 -1.24
C PRO A 11 3.72 9.78 -0.53
N ALA A 12 3.33 10.99 -0.86
CA ALA A 12 3.97 12.17 -0.31
C ALA A 12 3.23 12.77 0.86
N THR A 13 1.99 12.39 1.07
CA THR A 13 1.20 12.94 2.17
C THR A 13 0.49 11.84 2.93
N LEU A 14 0.07 12.17 4.15
CA LEU A 14 -0.68 11.20 4.94
C LEU A 14 -1.98 10.81 4.26
N GLU A 15 -2.58 11.75 3.57
CA GLU A 15 -3.80 11.50 2.86
C GLU A 15 -3.57 10.45 1.78
N GLU A 16 -2.47 10.57 1.06
CA GLU A 16 -2.12 9.61 0.04
C GLU A 16 -1.85 8.23 0.63
N VAL A 17 -1.26 8.20 1.83
CA VAL A 17 -1.02 6.93 2.49
C VAL A 17 -2.34 6.22 2.76
N VAL A 18 -3.33 6.97 3.23
CA VAL A 18 -4.63 6.41 3.50
C VAL A 18 -5.26 5.88 2.22
N GLU A 19 -5.17 6.63 1.14
CA GLU A 19 -5.72 6.22 -0.14
C GLU A 19 -5.05 4.95 -0.64
N ARG A 20 -3.71 4.92 -0.56
CA ARG A 20 -2.98 3.75 -1.00
C ARG A 20 -3.32 2.53 -0.17
N THR A 21 -3.55 2.73 1.12
CA THR A 21 -3.92 1.63 1.99
C THR A 21 -5.27 1.06 1.56
N GLN A 22 -6.21 1.92 1.25
CA GLN A 22 -7.52 1.48 0.79
C GLN A 22 -7.42 0.77 -0.55
N GLU A 23 -6.59 1.28 -1.44
CA GLU A 23 -6.39 0.66 -2.74
C GLU A 23 -5.77 -0.72 -2.59
N ALA A 24 -4.84 -0.88 -1.65
CA ALA A 24 -4.20 -2.16 -1.44
C ALA A 24 -5.23 -3.20 -1.01
N TRP A 25 -6.12 -2.84 -0.12
CA TRP A 25 -7.18 -3.75 0.31
C TRP A 25 -8.15 -4.05 -0.82
N THR A 26 -8.47 -3.05 -1.62
CA THR A 26 -9.36 -3.24 -2.75
C THR A 26 -8.73 -4.20 -3.75
N ASP A 27 -7.45 -4.00 -4.05
CA ASP A 27 -6.74 -4.87 -4.98
C ASP A 27 -6.73 -6.31 -4.47
N TYR A 28 -6.52 -6.48 -3.16
CA TYR A 28 -6.51 -7.79 -2.56
C TYR A 28 -7.85 -8.48 -2.80
N ARG A 29 -8.94 -7.79 -2.54
CA ARG A 29 -10.25 -8.34 -2.74
C ARG A 29 -10.56 -8.61 -4.19
N GLU A 30 -10.11 -7.72 -5.08
CA GLU A 30 -10.36 -7.88 -6.50
C GLU A 30 -9.64 -9.09 -7.06
N GLN A 31 -8.45 -9.35 -6.58
CA GLN A 31 -7.69 -10.50 -7.04
C GLN A 31 -8.37 -11.80 -6.70
N LEU A 32 -9.19 -11.81 -5.67
CA LEU A 32 -9.86 -13.03 -5.23
C LEU A 32 -11.27 -13.17 -5.74
N ARG A 33 -11.76 -12.14 -6.42
CA ARG A 33 -13.11 -12.15 -6.90
C ARG A 33 -13.35 -13.27 -7.91
N GLY A 34 -14.37 -14.04 -7.70
CA GLY A 34 -14.73 -15.10 -8.62
C GLY A 34 -13.93 -16.38 -8.48
N LEU A 35 -12.97 -16.40 -7.57
CA LEU A 35 -12.20 -17.61 -7.37
C LEU A 35 -12.85 -18.49 -6.31
N GLN A 36 -12.65 -19.79 -6.45
CA GLN A 36 -13.21 -20.74 -5.52
C GLN A 36 -12.27 -21.90 -5.31
N GLY A 37 -12.46 -22.62 -4.20
CA GLY A 37 -11.72 -23.84 -3.93
C GLY A 37 -10.23 -23.62 -3.89
N ARG A 38 -9.51 -24.50 -4.55
CA ARG A 38 -8.06 -24.44 -4.53
C ARG A 38 -7.53 -23.19 -5.19
N ASP A 39 -8.20 -22.74 -6.26
CA ASP A 39 -7.77 -21.53 -6.94
C ASP A 39 -7.84 -20.35 -5.98
N TYR A 40 -8.87 -20.30 -5.16
CA TYR A 40 -8.99 -19.23 -4.18
C TYR A 40 -7.86 -19.33 -3.15
N ASP A 41 -7.62 -20.55 -2.64
CA ASP A 41 -6.60 -20.73 -1.62
C ASP A 41 -5.23 -20.32 -2.11
N ASP A 42 -4.88 -20.72 -3.32
CA ASP A 42 -3.57 -20.38 -3.87
C ASP A 42 -3.44 -18.89 -4.11
N ALA A 43 -4.47 -18.30 -4.70
CA ALA A 43 -4.42 -16.86 -4.99
C ALA A 43 -4.44 -16.04 -3.72
N GLU A 44 -5.20 -16.49 -2.72
CA GLU A 44 -5.30 -15.78 -1.47
C GLU A 44 -3.96 -15.75 -0.74
N HIS A 45 -3.26 -16.87 -0.78
CA HIS A 45 -1.95 -16.94 -0.15
C HIS A 45 -0.99 -15.92 -0.74
N GLU A 46 -0.93 -15.85 -2.07
CA GLU A 46 -0.05 -14.92 -2.74
C GLU A 46 -0.52 -13.47 -2.55
N ALA A 47 -1.82 -13.25 -2.68
CA ALA A 47 -2.36 -11.91 -2.54
C ALA A 47 -2.14 -11.38 -1.13
N TRP A 48 -2.27 -12.26 -0.14
CA TRP A 48 -2.07 -11.87 1.25
C TRP A 48 -0.62 -11.47 1.50
N LYS A 49 0.32 -12.23 0.95
CA LYS A 49 1.73 -11.89 1.10
C LYS A 49 2.03 -10.52 0.49
N HIS A 50 1.48 -10.29 -0.69
CA HIS A 50 1.70 -9.04 -1.38
C HIS A 50 1.09 -7.88 -0.59
N LEU A 51 -0.12 -8.11 -0.07
CA LEU A 51 -0.80 -7.09 0.72
C LEU A 51 0.00 -6.74 1.96
N GLN A 52 0.53 -7.76 2.64
CA GLN A 52 1.31 -7.51 3.85
C GLN A 52 2.55 -6.68 3.58
N LEU A 53 3.22 -6.95 2.47
CA LEU A 53 4.39 -6.17 2.11
C LEU A 53 4.02 -4.73 1.79
N GLU A 54 2.92 -4.55 1.09
CA GLU A 54 2.47 -3.20 0.77
C GLU A 54 2.07 -2.43 2.01
N LEU A 55 1.33 -3.08 2.89
CA LEU A 55 0.90 -2.42 4.11
C LEU A 55 2.08 -2.04 4.99
N ARG A 56 3.09 -2.89 5.03
CA ARG A 56 4.27 -2.58 5.81
C ARG A 56 4.98 -1.35 5.27
N GLY A 57 5.12 -1.27 3.95
CA GLY A 57 5.76 -0.11 3.35
C GLY A 57 4.98 1.15 3.59
N LEU A 58 3.65 1.06 3.53
CA LEU A 58 2.81 2.22 3.78
C LEU A 58 2.87 2.65 5.23
N GLU A 59 2.95 1.69 6.15
CA GLU A 59 3.08 2.01 7.55
C GLU A 59 4.39 2.74 7.82
N GLU A 60 5.46 2.28 7.22
CA GLU A 60 6.75 2.94 7.37
C GLU A 60 6.70 4.35 6.82
N ARG A 61 6.06 4.50 5.67
CA ARG A 61 5.95 5.82 5.08
C ARG A 61 5.11 6.73 5.95
N ARG A 62 4.04 6.19 6.51
CA ARG A 62 3.20 6.97 7.39
C ARG A 62 3.98 7.46 8.60
N ALA A 63 4.79 6.58 9.17
CA ALA A 63 5.60 6.95 10.31
C ALA A 63 6.59 8.05 9.96
N GLN A 64 7.18 7.97 8.78
CA GLN A 64 8.11 8.99 8.33
C GLN A 64 7.41 10.33 8.17
N LEU A 65 6.22 10.33 7.60
CA LEU A 65 5.50 11.57 7.39
C LEU A 65 5.03 12.16 8.71
N GLU A 66 4.59 11.32 9.62
CA GLU A 66 4.17 11.80 10.93
C GLU A 66 5.35 12.36 11.71
N ALA A 67 6.49 11.71 11.61
CA ALA A 67 7.67 12.19 12.29
C ALA A 67 8.08 13.56 11.75
N SER A 68 7.92 13.72 10.44
CA SER A 68 8.23 14.97 9.83
C SER A 68 7.33 16.10 10.32
N LEU A 69 6.07 15.79 10.51
CA LEU A 69 5.12 16.79 11.00
C LEU A 69 5.33 17.08 12.47
N ALA A 70 5.83 16.12 13.21
CA ALA A 70 6.00 16.28 14.62
C ALA A 70 7.39 16.78 15.03
N VAL A 71 8.18 17.14 14.09
CA VAL A 71 9.52 17.60 14.39
C VAL A 71 9.48 18.83 15.28
N PRO A 72 10.18 18.82 16.38
CA PRO A 72 10.12 19.95 17.25
C PRO A 72 10.88 21.13 16.68
N ARG A 73 10.45 22.30 17.01
CA ARG A 73 11.03 23.44 16.56
C ARG A 73 11.97 23.81 17.52
N VAL A 74 13.09 23.92 17.29
CA VAL A 74 14.06 24.29 18.28
C VAL A 74 14.29 25.71 18.26
#